data_3f94f1061e13e557aa1562f09f10b152
#
_entry.id   3f94f1061e13e557aa1562f09f10b152
#
_cell.length_a   1.000
_cell.length_b   1.000
_cell.length_c   1.000
_cell.angle_alpha   90.00
_cell.angle_beta   90.00
_cell.angle_gamma   90.00
#
_symmetry.space_group_name_H-M   'P 1'
#
loop_
_entity.id
_entity.type
_entity.pdbx_description
1 polymer ?
#
loop_
_entity_poly.entity_id
_entity_poly.type
_entity_poly.pdbx_seq_one_letter_code
_entity_poly.pdbx_strand_id
1 'polypeptide(L)'
;MLYCEPYPVLKIADVKREKDFLTLKLAQGIQRIIPVSDRSIRVIYTKADSINEENINNKPGIIDLEPYSDWTFEESDKEVVIKLPKLKIVIKKEGASYKYYDEEGNLLLKERRARSKELDTVPVYAISEKDIQKEYIDTADGRKEVVRKADKIKIRDAYRTRLSFEFDDNEAIYGLGQHEEGYHSLRGKRIFLNQGNRKIAIPMFISTKGYGILVNTYSPSIFNDAEDGTYFYTEADSEMDFFFLNGSDEKMDGVIRQYRKITGKAVMLPKWAYGYIQSQERYETSDEILSISKEYRDRNIGLDCIVLDWCSWKDGQWGQKSFDPERFPDPDAMTSELHKDNVHFMISIWPNVNEGTDNYNEFKDAGELLPGINIYNALSKKAREIYWKQAYEGLFSHGIDAWWCDNSEPIAPEWNYAVKPESSKIYDEYCNQLPMHIPAEMTNSFGLYHAMGIYEGQRGQYAKKDQDIEEKRVINLTIMLKKKILNTMQN
;
A
#
# COMPACT_ATOMS: atom_id res chain seq x y z
N MET A 1 13.16 -22.01 31.57
CA MET A 1 12.01 -21.12 31.93
C MET A 1 12.54 -19.69 31.84
N LEU A 2 12.26 -19.00 30.74
CA LEU A 2 12.47 -17.57 30.64
C LEU A 2 11.33 -16.93 31.44
N TYR A 3 11.64 -16.27 32.53
CA TYR A 3 10.72 -15.40 33.25
C TYR A 3 10.37 -14.23 32.28
N CYS A 4 9.28 -14.36 31.54
CA CYS A 4 8.64 -13.19 30.94
C CYS A 4 8.08 -12.39 32.09
N GLU A 5 8.58 -11.17 32.31
CA GLU A 5 7.92 -10.19 33.16
C GLU A 5 6.46 -10.08 32.68
N PRO A 6 5.49 -10.07 33.62
CA PRO A 6 4.09 -9.93 33.23
C PRO A 6 3.91 -8.59 32.50
N TYR A 7 3.45 -8.64 31.25
CA TYR A 7 3.15 -7.43 30.48
C TYR A 7 2.19 -6.54 31.30
N PRO A 8 2.48 -5.24 31.50
CA PRO A 8 1.68 -4.41 32.35
C PRO A 8 0.24 -4.35 31.85
N VAL A 9 -0.72 -4.55 32.74
CA VAL A 9 -2.14 -4.43 32.42
C VAL A 9 -2.45 -2.97 32.12
N LEU A 10 -2.97 -2.66 30.94
CA LEU A 10 -3.44 -1.33 30.58
C LEU A 10 -4.58 -0.96 31.54
N LYS A 11 -4.46 0.18 32.22
CA LYS A 11 -5.49 0.71 33.13
C LYS A 11 -5.80 2.15 32.75
N ILE A 12 -7.07 2.46 32.55
CA ILE A 12 -7.52 3.83 32.29
C ILE A 12 -7.56 4.57 33.63
N ALA A 13 -6.74 5.61 33.73
CA ALA A 13 -6.62 6.44 34.90
C ALA A 13 -7.52 7.69 34.86
N ASP A 14 -7.73 8.24 33.65
CA ASP A 14 -8.52 9.45 33.43
C ASP A 14 -9.19 9.43 32.06
N VAL A 15 -10.32 10.11 31.92
CA VAL A 15 -11.11 10.22 30.70
C VAL A 15 -11.44 11.67 30.43
N LYS A 16 -10.97 12.20 29.28
CA LYS A 16 -11.21 13.59 28.93
C LYS A 16 -11.90 13.69 27.59
N ARG A 17 -13.07 14.33 27.55
CA ARG A 17 -13.74 14.69 26.29
C ARG A 17 -13.14 15.98 25.73
N GLU A 18 -12.70 15.90 24.50
CA GLU A 18 -12.42 17.05 23.65
C GLU A 18 -13.59 17.27 22.66
N LYS A 19 -13.53 18.33 21.86
CA LYS A 19 -14.61 18.63 20.90
C LYS A 19 -14.88 17.46 19.95
N ASP A 20 -13.84 16.91 19.36
CA ASP A 20 -13.93 15.97 18.25
C ASP A 20 -13.50 14.53 18.61
N PHE A 21 -13.03 14.29 19.83
CA PHE A 21 -12.52 12.99 20.26
C PHE A 21 -12.58 12.80 21.78
N LEU A 22 -12.39 11.56 22.21
CA LEU A 22 -12.21 11.18 23.62
C LEU A 22 -10.77 10.77 23.86
N THR A 23 -10.12 11.32 24.87
CA THR A 23 -8.79 10.92 25.32
C THR A 23 -8.91 10.06 26.57
N LEU A 24 -8.28 8.89 26.55
CA LEU A 24 -8.12 8.00 27.68
C LEU A 24 -6.65 8.06 28.14
N LYS A 25 -6.40 8.58 29.33
CA LYS A 25 -5.08 8.51 29.95
C LYS A 25 -4.87 7.12 30.54
N LEU A 26 -3.82 6.46 30.15
CA LEU A 26 -3.47 5.13 30.62
C LEU A 26 -2.35 5.20 31.66
N ALA A 27 -2.09 4.12 32.37
CA ALA A 27 -0.91 3.99 33.22
C ALA A 27 0.40 4.17 32.43
N GLN A 28 0.40 3.84 31.14
CA GLN A 28 1.49 4.08 30.20
C GLN A 28 0.92 4.68 28.89
N GLY A 29 1.08 5.99 28.72
CA GLY A 29 0.68 6.69 27.51
C GLY A 29 -0.80 7.04 27.44
N ILE A 30 -1.28 7.29 26.22
CA ILE A 30 -2.65 7.74 25.97
C ILE A 30 -3.28 6.99 24.79
N GLN A 31 -4.61 6.85 24.86
CA GLN A 31 -5.43 6.48 23.71
C GLN A 31 -6.33 7.64 23.33
N ARG A 32 -6.51 7.85 22.02
CA ARG A 32 -7.49 8.78 21.46
C ARG A 32 -8.51 7.99 20.64
N ILE A 33 -9.78 8.28 20.85
CA ILE A 33 -10.89 7.66 20.11
C ILE A 33 -11.60 8.79 19.37
N ILE A 34 -11.59 8.72 18.05
CA ILE A 34 -12.12 9.73 17.14
C ILE A 34 -13.31 9.14 16.39
N PRO A 35 -14.55 9.58 16.62
CA PRO A 35 -15.66 9.25 15.76
C PRO A 35 -15.44 9.81 14.35
N VAL A 36 -15.55 8.96 13.32
CA VAL A 36 -15.34 9.35 11.91
C VAL A 36 -16.61 9.29 11.08
N SER A 37 -17.66 8.67 11.62
CA SER A 37 -19.01 8.66 11.05
C SER A 37 -20.02 8.24 12.11
N ASP A 38 -21.30 8.10 11.71
CA ASP A 38 -22.37 7.56 12.54
C ASP A 38 -22.14 6.13 13.06
N ARG A 39 -21.14 5.43 12.53
CA ARG A 39 -20.91 3.99 12.75
C ARG A 39 -19.45 3.54 12.73
N SER A 40 -18.49 4.45 12.68
CA SER A 40 -17.07 4.14 12.56
C SER A 40 -16.23 5.04 13.45
N ILE A 41 -15.15 4.49 14.01
CA ILE A 41 -14.19 5.23 14.84
C ILE A 41 -12.76 4.96 14.38
N ARG A 42 -11.86 5.91 14.69
CA ARG A 42 -10.41 5.72 14.68
C ARG A 42 -9.90 5.65 16.10
N VAL A 43 -8.98 4.75 16.37
CA VAL A 43 -8.31 4.60 17.67
C VAL A 43 -6.82 4.73 17.46
N ILE A 44 -6.20 5.63 18.24
CA ILE A 44 -4.76 5.86 18.23
C ILE A 44 -4.24 5.59 19.63
N TYR A 45 -3.17 4.81 19.77
CA TYR A 45 -2.52 4.52 21.04
C TYR A 45 -1.01 4.71 20.95
N THR A 46 -0.44 5.47 21.86
CA THR A 46 1.00 5.66 22.05
C THR A 46 1.38 5.55 23.51
N LYS A 47 2.63 5.16 23.81
CA LYS A 47 3.21 5.23 25.16
C LYS A 47 3.69 6.63 25.54
N ALA A 48 3.74 7.57 24.58
CA ALA A 48 4.04 8.96 24.86
C ALA A 48 2.87 9.67 25.60
N ASP A 49 3.15 10.78 26.24
CA ASP A 49 2.15 11.59 26.93
C ASP A 49 1.27 12.42 25.98
N SER A 50 1.64 12.49 24.71
CA SER A 50 0.88 13.18 23.65
C SER A 50 0.97 12.44 22.32
N ILE A 51 -0.06 12.59 21.48
CA ILE A 51 -0.08 12.09 20.10
C ILE A 51 0.60 13.13 19.21
N ASN A 52 1.48 12.65 18.32
CA ASN A 52 2.07 13.50 17.30
C ASN A 52 1.07 13.67 16.14
N GLU A 53 0.46 14.85 16.01
CA GLU A 53 -0.54 15.15 14.98
C GLU A 53 0.05 15.03 13.56
N GLU A 54 1.31 15.38 13.37
CA GLU A 54 1.96 15.27 12.07
C GLU A 54 2.04 13.80 11.61
N ASN A 55 2.42 12.89 12.50
CA ASN A 55 2.52 11.48 12.16
C ASN A 55 1.17 10.87 11.75
N ILE A 56 0.08 11.27 12.41
CA ILE A 56 -1.24 10.68 12.17
C ILE A 56 -1.99 11.31 10.99
N ASN A 57 -1.68 12.55 10.64
CA ASN A 57 -2.36 13.29 9.57
C ASN A 57 -1.65 13.18 8.22
N ASN A 58 -0.35 12.89 8.20
CA ASN A 58 0.45 12.81 6.96
C ASN A 58 0.54 11.38 6.37
N LYS A 59 -0.28 10.44 6.82
CA LYS A 59 -0.32 9.09 6.24
C LYS A 59 -1.08 9.10 4.90
N PRO A 60 -0.47 8.75 3.75
CA PRO A 60 -1.03 9.00 2.40
C PRO A 60 -2.19 8.07 2.12
N GLY A 61 -2.72 7.23 2.59
CA GLY A 61 -3.87 6.36 2.26
C GLY A 61 -5.17 6.82 2.89
N ILE A 62 -5.12 7.80 3.77
CA ILE A 62 -6.29 8.34 4.49
C ILE A 62 -6.52 9.77 4.01
N ILE A 63 -7.74 10.07 3.62
CA ILE A 63 -8.14 11.44 3.23
C ILE A 63 -8.39 12.30 4.48
N ASP A 64 -8.42 13.61 4.32
CA ASP A 64 -8.86 14.52 5.38
C ASP A 64 -10.31 14.19 5.75
N LEU A 65 -10.51 13.87 7.02
CA LEU A 65 -11.80 13.47 7.55
C LEU A 65 -12.43 14.64 8.30
N GLU A 66 -13.65 15.02 7.92
CA GLU A 66 -14.44 15.98 8.70
C GLU A 66 -14.80 15.38 10.07
N PRO A 67 -14.67 16.15 11.15
CA PRO A 67 -15.05 15.68 12.47
C PRO A 67 -16.52 15.29 12.56
N TYR A 68 -16.82 14.11 13.09
CA TYR A 68 -18.17 13.66 13.37
C TYR A 68 -18.58 14.01 14.80
N SER A 69 -19.65 14.78 14.98
CA SER A 69 -20.01 15.39 16.28
C SER A 69 -21.19 14.73 17.00
N ASP A 70 -22.02 13.93 16.29
CA ASP A 70 -23.20 13.30 16.89
C ASP A 70 -22.81 12.00 17.61
N TRP A 71 -22.23 12.17 18.80
CA TRP A 71 -21.85 11.07 19.68
C TRP A 71 -21.87 11.50 21.14
N THR A 72 -22.05 10.53 22.03
CA THR A 72 -22.04 10.72 23.48
C THR A 72 -21.14 9.72 24.16
N PHE A 73 -20.78 9.97 25.42
CA PHE A 73 -20.12 8.98 26.25
C PHE A 73 -20.66 9.02 27.69
N GLU A 74 -20.55 7.90 28.35
CA GLU A 74 -20.87 7.70 29.75
C GLU A 74 -19.66 7.07 30.44
N GLU A 75 -19.36 7.49 31.64
CA GLU A 75 -18.26 6.95 32.44
C GLU A 75 -18.77 6.42 33.76
N SER A 76 -18.28 5.25 34.18
CA SER A 76 -18.46 4.65 35.47
C SER A 76 -17.10 4.23 36.09
N ASP A 77 -17.13 3.71 37.32
CA ASP A 77 -15.91 3.17 37.95
C ASP A 77 -15.26 2.02 37.16
N LYS A 78 -16.04 1.27 36.36
CA LYS A 78 -15.60 0.06 35.67
C LYS A 78 -15.44 0.21 34.15
N GLU A 79 -16.21 1.11 33.56
CA GLU A 79 -16.36 1.18 32.11
C GLU A 79 -16.50 2.60 31.60
N VAL A 80 -16.06 2.80 30.36
CA VAL A 80 -16.39 3.93 29.51
C VAL A 80 -17.25 3.40 28.36
N VAL A 81 -18.41 4.01 28.12
CA VAL A 81 -19.32 3.66 27.03
C VAL A 81 -19.42 4.82 26.08
N ILE A 82 -19.09 4.59 24.81
CA ILE A 82 -19.24 5.57 23.73
C ILE A 82 -20.42 5.14 22.86
N LYS A 83 -21.30 6.08 22.51
CA LYS A 83 -22.48 5.83 21.69
C LYS A 83 -22.48 6.75 20.48
N LEU A 84 -22.54 6.14 19.30
CA LEU A 84 -22.84 6.76 18.00
C LEU A 84 -24.22 6.25 17.54
N PRO A 85 -24.86 6.86 16.54
CA PRO A 85 -26.19 6.44 16.09
C PRO A 85 -26.28 4.95 15.73
N LYS A 86 -25.21 4.37 15.15
CA LYS A 86 -25.18 2.98 14.69
C LYS A 86 -24.02 2.15 15.28
N LEU A 87 -23.39 2.62 16.33
CA LEU A 87 -22.29 1.90 16.98
C LEU A 87 -22.21 2.23 18.46
N LYS A 88 -22.18 1.19 19.29
CA LYS A 88 -21.90 1.32 20.74
C LYS A 88 -20.59 0.63 21.07
N ILE A 89 -19.74 1.31 21.82
CA ILE A 89 -18.44 0.79 22.26
C ILE A 89 -18.41 0.77 23.79
N VAL A 90 -18.08 -0.38 24.36
CA VAL A 90 -17.89 -0.54 25.80
C VAL A 90 -16.44 -0.84 26.07
N ILE A 91 -15.78 0.02 26.83
CA ILE A 91 -14.35 -0.04 27.14
C ILE A 91 -14.20 -0.38 28.62
N LYS A 92 -13.56 -1.46 28.95
CA LYS A 92 -13.21 -1.79 30.34
C LYS A 92 -12.08 -0.92 30.84
N LYS A 93 -12.24 -0.26 31.99
CA LYS A 93 -11.15 0.54 32.59
C LYS A 93 -9.95 -0.32 32.97
N GLU A 94 -10.18 -1.55 33.41
CA GLU A 94 -9.15 -2.54 33.65
C GLU A 94 -8.87 -3.31 32.35
N GLY A 95 -7.66 -3.17 31.81
CA GLY A 95 -7.21 -3.81 30.58
C GLY A 95 -7.41 -2.97 29.32
N ALA A 96 -8.17 -1.87 29.38
CA ALA A 96 -8.50 -1.01 28.23
C ALA A 96 -8.95 -1.78 26.98
N SER A 97 -9.70 -2.89 27.19
CA SER A 97 -10.22 -3.74 26.12
C SER A 97 -11.60 -3.28 25.66
N TYR A 98 -11.86 -3.33 24.37
CA TYR A 98 -13.06 -2.82 23.74
C TYR A 98 -14.00 -3.95 23.33
N LYS A 99 -15.32 -3.66 23.42
CA LYS A 99 -16.40 -4.44 22.82
C LYS A 99 -17.21 -3.53 21.94
N TYR A 100 -17.46 -3.96 20.71
CA TYR A 100 -18.17 -3.21 19.68
C TYR A 100 -19.54 -3.86 19.45
N TYR A 101 -20.60 -3.06 19.48
CA TYR A 101 -21.97 -3.49 19.30
C TYR A 101 -22.64 -2.65 18.20
N ASP A 102 -23.51 -3.27 17.42
CA ASP A 102 -24.37 -2.57 16.49
C ASP A 102 -25.47 -1.75 17.21
N GLU A 103 -26.33 -1.09 16.43
CA GLU A 103 -27.48 -0.30 16.92
C GLU A 103 -28.53 -1.15 17.63
N GLU A 104 -28.62 -2.44 17.33
CA GLU A 104 -29.56 -3.39 17.93
C GLU A 104 -29.01 -4.02 19.22
N GLY A 105 -27.74 -3.78 19.52
CA GLY A 105 -27.04 -4.31 20.70
C GLY A 105 -26.41 -5.68 20.48
N ASN A 106 -26.29 -6.16 19.24
CA ASN A 106 -25.57 -7.39 18.93
C ASN A 106 -24.06 -7.15 19.01
N LEU A 107 -23.34 -8.08 19.63
CA LEU A 107 -21.88 -8.03 19.72
C LEU A 107 -21.26 -8.32 18.34
N LEU A 108 -20.58 -7.33 17.77
CA LEU A 108 -19.84 -7.44 16.52
C LEU A 108 -18.45 -8.03 16.75
N LEU A 109 -17.65 -7.38 17.59
CA LEU A 109 -16.27 -7.78 17.90
C LEU A 109 -15.95 -7.51 19.36
N LYS A 110 -15.10 -8.31 19.95
CA LYS A 110 -14.45 -8.04 21.24
C LYS A 110 -12.93 -8.14 21.11
N GLU A 111 -12.24 -7.23 21.76
CA GLU A 111 -10.82 -7.35 21.96
C GLU A 111 -10.54 -8.35 23.10
N ARG A 112 -9.36 -8.96 23.05
CA ARG A 112 -8.91 -9.85 24.12
C ARG A 112 -8.91 -9.10 25.47
N ARG A 113 -9.39 -9.73 26.52
CA ARG A 113 -9.53 -9.07 27.85
C ARG A 113 -8.19 -8.58 28.42
N ALA A 114 -7.14 -9.37 28.26
CA ALA A 114 -5.80 -9.04 28.69
C ALA A 114 -4.89 -8.92 27.47
N ARG A 115 -3.99 -7.94 27.48
CA ARG A 115 -3.06 -7.71 26.36
C ARG A 115 -3.80 -7.45 25.04
N SER A 116 -4.86 -6.66 25.09
CA SER A 116 -5.62 -6.29 23.89
C SER A 116 -4.81 -5.45 22.92
N LYS A 117 -3.96 -4.57 23.47
CA LYS A 117 -3.07 -3.66 22.74
C LYS A 117 -1.70 -3.67 23.39
N GLU A 118 -0.68 -3.98 22.60
CA GLU A 118 0.70 -4.03 23.07
C GLU A 118 1.57 -3.14 22.17
N LEU A 119 2.48 -2.41 22.79
CA LEU A 119 3.48 -1.59 22.12
C LEU A 119 4.84 -1.94 22.71
N ASP A 120 5.72 -2.56 21.91
CA ASP A 120 7.09 -2.87 22.30
C ASP A 120 8.06 -1.92 21.58
N THR A 121 8.89 -1.22 22.34
CA THR A 121 9.85 -0.27 21.76
C THR A 121 10.91 -1.01 20.96
N VAL A 122 11.14 -0.58 19.72
CA VAL A 122 12.16 -1.12 18.81
C VAL A 122 12.96 0.02 18.19
N PRO A 123 14.26 -0.18 17.96
CA PRO A 123 15.09 0.81 17.29
C PRO A 123 14.84 0.82 15.78
N VAL A 124 14.78 2.01 15.19
CA VAL A 124 14.79 2.22 13.74
C VAL A 124 16.17 2.67 13.33
N TYR A 125 16.67 2.06 12.25
CA TYR A 125 18.00 2.31 11.72
C TYR A 125 17.94 2.90 10.32
N ALA A 126 18.91 3.74 9.99
CA ALA A 126 19.31 4.05 8.64
C ALA A 126 20.68 3.42 8.35
N ILE A 127 21.01 3.17 7.10
CA ILE A 127 22.36 2.77 6.73
C ILE A 127 23.26 3.98 6.57
N SER A 128 24.53 3.81 6.92
CA SER A 128 25.57 4.75 6.56
C SER A 128 25.90 4.57 5.08
N GLU A 129 25.92 5.66 4.31
CA GLU A 129 26.34 5.62 2.91
C GLU A 129 27.87 5.42 2.77
N LYS A 130 28.60 5.44 3.89
CA LYS A 130 30.04 5.15 3.94
C LYS A 130 30.23 3.64 4.02
N ASP A 131 31.14 3.14 3.21
CA ASP A 131 31.56 1.72 3.23
C ASP A 131 30.46 0.70 2.92
N ILE A 132 29.49 1.06 2.07
CA ILE A 132 28.48 0.11 1.59
C ILE A 132 29.16 -0.95 0.71
N GLN A 133 29.02 -2.21 1.09
CA GLN A 133 29.44 -3.35 0.26
C GLN A 133 28.28 -3.79 -0.62
N LYS A 134 28.45 -3.62 -1.92
CA LYS A 134 27.47 -3.98 -2.95
C LYS A 134 27.88 -5.23 -3.69
N GLU A 135 26.91 -5.98 -4.15
CA GLU A 135 27.05 -7.11 -5.06
C GLU A 135 26.10 -6.93 -6.22
N TYR A 136 26.50 -7.37 -7.40
CA TYR A 136 25.66 -7.39 -8.58
C TYR A 136 25.15 -8.80 -8.81
N ILE A 137 23.84 -8.95 -8.95
CA ILE A 137 23.17 -10.20 -9.24
C ILE A 137 22.59 -10.10 -10.65
N ASP A 138 22.92 -11.04 -11.52
CA ASP A 138 22.28 -11.16 -12.81
C ASP A 138 20.93 -11.86 -12.64
N THR A 139 19.85 -11.20 -13.07
CA THR A 139 18.49 -11.70 -13.06
C THR A 139 17.98 -11.83 -14.49
N ALA A 140 16.83 -12.49 -14.69
CA ALA A 140 16.19 -12.57 -16.01
C ALA A 140 15.89 -11.17 -16.58
N ASP A 141 15.70 -10.19 -15.73
CA ASP A 141 15.34 -8.80 -16.08
C ASP A 141 16.57 -7.87 -16.16
N GLY A 142 17.78 -8.40 -16.02
CA GLY A 142 19.03 -7.65 -16.10
C GLY A 142 19.83 -7.67 -14.80
N ARG A 143 20.89 -6.85 -14.77
CA ARG A 143 21.83 -6.80 -13.65
C ARG A 143 21.28 -5.93 -12.52
N LYS A 144 21.10 -6.52 -11.34
CA LYS A 144 20.56 -5.87 -10.14
C LYS A 144 21.65 -5.65 -9.10
N GLU A 145 21.64 -4.48 -8.47
CA GLU A 145 22.51 -4.12 -7.36
C GLU A 145 21.85 -4.50 -6.03
N VAL A 146 22.60 -5.17 -5.15
CA VAL A 146 22.16 -5.59 -3.82
C VAL A 146 23.18 -5.17 -2.78
N VAL A 147 22.74 -4.53 -1.71
CA VAL A 147 23.58 -4.21 -0.55
C VAL A 147 23.76 -5.45 0.30
N ARG A 148 25.01 -5.90 0.44
CA ARG A 148 25.36 -7.06 1.30
C ARG A 148 25.71 -6.66 2.73
N LYS A 149 26.33 -5.49 2.88
CA LYS A 149 26.73 -4.97 4.19
C LYS A 149 26.75 -3.45 4.15
N ALA A 150 26.19 -2.87 5.21
CA ALA A 150 26.30 -1.44 5.51
C ALA A 150 26.26 -1.26 7.02
N ASP A 151 26.95 -0.25 7.53
CA ASP A 151 26.84 0.12 8.93
C ASP A 151 25.46 0.74 9.20
N LYS A 152 24.83 0.31 10.30
CA LYS A 152 23.52 0.78 10.72
C LYS A 152 23.65 1.84 11.81
N ILE A 153 23.00 2.98 11.60
CA ILE A 153 22.94 4.10 12.56
C ILE A 153 21.54 4.15 13.12
N LYS A 154 21.38 4.01 14.45
CA LYS A 154 20.07 4.21 15.08
C LYS A 154 19.65 5.66 14.93
N ILE A 155 18.49 5.90 14.34
CA ILE A 155 17.94 7.25 14.10
C ILE A 155 16.84 7.62 15.10
N ARG A 156 16.07 6.65 15.61
CA ARG A 156 15.00 6.84 16.60
C ARG A 156 14.49 5.52 17.14
N ASP A 157 13.52 5.59 18.04
CA ASP A 157 12.70 4.47 18.46
C ASP A 157 11.32 4.50 17.76
N ALA A 158 10.74 3.33 17.56
CA ALA A 158 9.37 3.07 17.10
C ALA A 158 8.73 1.99 17.98
N TYR A 159 7.53 1.55 17.64
CA TYR A 159 6.84 0.47 18.33
C TYR A 159 6.54 -0.70 17.40
N ARG A 160 6.83 -1.92 17.84
CA ARG A 160 6.07 -3.08 17.42
C ARG A 160 4.70 -2.99 18.03
N THR A 161 3.67 -3.19 17.23
CA THR A 161 2.30 -3.13 17.75
C THR A 161 1.62 -4.48 17.64
N ARG A 162 0.78 -4.82 18.62
CA ARG A 162 -0.07 -6.01 18.55
C ARG A 162 -1.46 -5.66 19.06
N LEU A 163 -2.45 -5.79 18.18
CA LEU A 163 -3.87 -5.60 18.45
C LEU A 163 -4.55 -6.96 18.45
N SER A 164 -5.07 -7.42 19.62
CA SER A 164 -5.57 -8.77 19.79
C SER A 164 -7.08 -8.82 19.94
N PHE A 165 -7.70 -9.76 19.23
CA PHE A 165 -9.15 -9.96 19.13
C PHE A 165 -9.58 -11.32 19.63
N GLU A 166 -10.90 -11.49 19.77
CA GLU A 166 -11.58 -12.78 19.92
C GLU A 166 -12.73 -12.81 18.91
N PHE A 167 -12.58 -13.65 17.88
CA PHE A 167 -13.61 -13.85 16.87
C PHE A 167 -14.69 -14.83 17.34
N ASP A 168 -15.88 -14.71 16.76
CA ASP A 168 -16.96 -15.67 16.93
C ASP A 168 -16.66 -16.93 16.08
N ASP A 169 -17.06 -18.10 16.57
CA ASP A 169 -16.80 -19.38 15.89
C ASP A 169 -17.50 -19.47 14.53
N ASN A 170 -18.62 -18.79 14.37
CA ASN A 170 -19.46 -18.83 13.16
C ASN A 170 -19.19 -17.70 12.17
N GLU A 171 -18.16 -16.86 12.37
CA GLU A 171 -17.83 -15.81 11.42
C GLU A 171 -16.71 -16.22 10.47
N ALA A 172 -16.79 -15.78 9.22
CA ALA A 172 -15.70 -15.85 8.26
C ALA A 172 -15.04 -14.47 8.11
N ILE A 173 -13.73 -14.47 7.87
CA ILE A 173 -12.91 -13.27 7.71
C ILE A 173 -12.33 -13.24 6.30
N TYR A 174 -12.40 -12.08 5.64
CA TYR A 174 -11.94 -11.83 4.28
C TYR A 174 -11.09 -10.56 4.23
N GLY A 175 -10.37 -10.34 3.13
CA GLY A 175 -9.61 -9.12 2.88
C GLY A 175 -8.10 -9.31 2.86
N LEU A 176 -7.36 -8.37 3.44
CA LEU A 176 -5.90 -8.29 3.51
C LEU A 176 -5.20 -8.07 2.16
N GLY A 177 -5.94 -7.79 1.10
CA GLY A 177 -5.41 -7.55 -0.23
C GLY A 177 -5.43 -8.79 -1.14
N GLN A 178 -4.42 -8.90 -2.00
CA GLN A 178 -4.28 -10.00 -2.94
C GLN A 178 -3.11 -10.88 -2.53
N HIS A 179 -3.36 -12.18 -2.41
CA HIS A 179 -2.38 -13.19 -1.99
C HIS A 179 -2.43 -14.42 -2.90
N GLU A 180 -1.34 -15.19 -2.96
CA GLU A 180 -1.23 -16.37 -3.83
C GLU A 180 -1.65 -17.69 -3.15
N GLU A 181 -1.82 -17.67 -1.83
CA GLU A 181 -2.12 -18.86 -1.03
C GLU A 181 -3.51 -19.47 -1.32
N GLY A 182 -4.40 -18.73 -2.00
CA GLY A 182 -5.70 -19.23 -2.45
C GLY A 182 -6.71 -19.48 -1.33
N TYR A 183 -6.60 -18.78 -0.21
CA TYR A 183 -7.54 -18.92 0.90
C TYR A 183 -8.87 -18.22 0.60
N HIS A 184 -9.99 -18.91 0.80
CA HIS A 184 -11.32 -18.31 0.78
C HIS A 184 -11.65 -17.57 2.06
N SER A 185 -11.33 -18.13 3.21
CA SER A 185 -11.47 -17.49 4.53
C SER A 185 -10.13 -17.44 5.23
N LEU A 186 -9.90 -16.37 5.95
CA LEU A 186 -8.66 -16.13 6.70
C LEU A 186 -8.71 -16.74 8.13
N ARG A 187 -9.82 -17.40 8.51
CA ARG A 187 -9.96 -18.09 9.80
C ARG A 187 -8.96 -19.23 9.91
N GLY A 188 -8.26 -19.29 11.03
CA GLY A 188 -7.21 -20.26 11.29
C GLY A 188 -5.93 -20.04 10.47
N LYS A 189 -5.74 -18.88 9.85
CA LYS A 189 -4.60 -18.59 8.98
C LYS A 189 -3.66 -17.54 9.58
N ARG A 190 -2.38 -17.65 9.19
CA ARG A 190 -1.39 -16.58 9.38
C ARG A 190 -1.03 -16.01 8.02
N ILE A 191 -1.22 -14.71 7.86
CA ILE A 191 -0.98 -13.98 6.61
C ILE A 191 0.10 -12.94 6.84
N PHE A 192 1.15 -13.01 6.03
CA PHE A 192 2.26 -12.06 6.06
C PHE A 192 1.96 -10.91 5.10
N LEU A 193 1.97 -9.69 5.59
CA LEU A 193 1.59 -8.48 4.87
C LEU A 193 2.84 -7.66 4.53
N ASN A 194 3.47 -8.04 3.44
CA ASN A 194 4.53 -7.29 2.77
C ASN A 194 4.16 -7.14 1.29
N GLN A 195 4.60 -6.07 0.66
CA GLN A 195 4.49 -5.96 -0.80
C GLN A 195 5.46 -6.96 -1.45
N GLY A 196 5.08 -7.55 -2.54
CA GLY A 196 5.90 -8.55 -3.21
C GLY A 196 5.40 -8.84 -4.62
N ASN A 197 6.18 -9.55 -5.44
CA ASN A 197 5.75 -9.97 -6.76
C ASN A 197 4.46 -10.80 -6.66
N ARG A 198 3.42 -10.42 -7.40
CA ARG A 198 2.09 -11.04 -7.41
C ARG A 198 1.35 -11.01 -6.06
N LYS A 199 1.72 -10.06 -5.17
CA LYS A 199 1.13 -9.89 -3.86
C LYS A 199 0.89 -8.41 -3.57
N ILE A 200 -0.31 -8.07 -3.10
CA ILE A 200 -0.68 -6.73 -2.64
C ILE A 200 -1.16 -6.85 -1.20
N ALA A 201 -0.43 -6.27 -0.27
CA ALA A 201 -0.81 -6.23 1.13
C ALA A 201 -1.68 -5.00 1.41
N ILE A 202 -2.90 -5.22 1.91
CA ILE A 202 -3.81 -4.17 2.39
C ILE A 202 -4.17 -4.53 3.84
N PRO A 203 -3.80 -3.71 4.83
CA PRO A 203 -3.97 -4.05 6.26
C PRO A 203 -5.42 -3.87 6.73
N MET A 204 -6.36 -4.47 6.00
CA MET A 204 -7.80 -4.42 6.28
C MET A 204 -8.43 -5.79 6.13
N PHE A 205 -9.19 -6.20 7.14
CA PHE A 205 -10.05 -7.38 7.06
C PHE A 205 -11.52 -7.03 7.31
N ILE A 206 -12.40 -7.88 6.80
CA ILE A 206 -13.86 -7.75 6.91
C ILE A 206 -14.44 -9.06 7.42
N SER A 207 -15.38 -8.97 8.36
CA SER A 207 -16.14 -10.10 8.90
C SER A 207 -17.52 -10.22 8.27
N THR A 208 -18.00 -11.45 8.12
CA THR A 208 -19.40 -11.75 7.75
C THR A 208 -20.43 -11.21 8.75
N LYS A 209 -20.01 -10.83 9.96
CA LYS A 209 -20.85 -10.13 10.94
C LYS A 209 -21.12 -8.67 10.57
N GLY A 210 -20.51 -8.16 9.49
CA GLY A 210 -20.75 -6.80 9.00
C GLY A 210 -19.87 -5.75 9.67
N TYR A 211 -18.68 -6.10 10.11
CA TYR A 211 -17.67 -5.15 10.57
C TYR A 211 -16.33 -5.37 9.87
N GLY A 212 -15.44 -4.38 9.96
CA GLY A 212 -14.06 -4.47 9.49
C GLY A 212 -13.10 -3.70 10.39
N ILE A 213 -11.83 -4.11 10.32
CA ILE A 213 -10.70 -3.39 10.93
C ILE A 213 -9.75 -2.98 9.83
N LEU A 214 -9.42 -1.70 9.76
CA LEU A 214 -8.32 -1.17 8.97
C LEU A 214 -7.21 -0.74 9.93
N VAL A 215 -6.05 -1.38 9.88
CA VAL A 215 -4.85 -0.93 10.59
C VAL A 215 -4.12 0.06 9.71
N ASN A 216 -3.96 1.30 10.17
CA ASN A 216 -3.36 2.38 9.40
C ASN A 216 -1.83 2.33 9.51
N THR A 217 -1.24 1.31 8.91
CA THR A 217 0.19 1.03 8.92
C THR A 217 0.75 0.87 7.51
N TYR A 218 1.99 1.26 7.32
CA TYR A 218 2.80 0.98 6.12
C TYR A 218 4.02 0.12 6.46
N SER A 219 4.10 -0.35 7.69
CA SER A 219 5.08 -1.32 8.15
C SER A 219 4.74 -2.73 7.63
N PRO A 220 5.73 -3.61 7.45
CA PRO A 220 5.47 -5.04 7.32
C PRO A 220 4.64 -5.50 8.52
N SER A 221 3.64 -6.33 8.27
CA SER A 221 2.69 -6.72 9.32
C SER A 221 2.22 -8.16 9.16
N ILE A 222 1.58 -8.69 10.19
CA ILE A 222 1.05 -10.05 10.22
C ILE A 222 -0.39 -10.01 10.73
N PHE A 223 -1.31 -10.56 9.96
CA PHE A 223 -2.60 -11.00 10.49
C PHE A 223 -2.47 -12.46 10.91
N ASN A 224 -2.89 -12.77 12.13
CA ASN A 224 -2.85 -14.12 12.66
C ASN A 224 -4.19 -14.50 13.28
N ASP A 225 -4.70 -15.68 12.91
CA ASP A 225 -5.83 -16.38 13.56
C ASP A 225 -5.48 -17.86 13.77
N ALA A 226 -4.19 -18.19 13.91
CA ALA A 226 -3.70 -19.53 14.19
C ALA A 226 -3.74 -19.85 15.70
N GLU A 227 -3.21 -21.00 16.10
CA GLU A 227 -3.27 -21.55 17.46
C GLU A 227 -2.73 -20.63 18.56
N ASP A 228 -1.79 -19.72 18.23
CA ASP A 228 -1.19 -18.76 19.17
C ASP A 228 -2.06 -17.50 19.40
N GLY A 229 -3.28 -17.48 18.87
CA GLY A 229 -4.31 -16.47 19.10
C GLY A 229 -4.55 -15.55 17.91
N THR A 230 -5.60 -14.73 18.01
CA THR A 230 -6.02 -13.82 16.95
C THR A 230 -5.49 -12.42 17.19
N TYR A 231 -4.70 -11.90 16.22
CA TYR A 231 -4.12 -10.57 16.35
C TYR A 231 -3.69 -9.98 15.00
N PHE A 232 -3.55 -8.66 14.99
CA PHE A 232 -2.81 -7.91 13.98
C PHE A 232 -1.52 -7.40 14.59
N TYR A 233 -0.38 -7.64 13.92
CA TYR A 233 0.95 -7.29 14.38
C TYR A 233 1.68 -6.43 13.35
N THR A 234 2.46 -5.44 13.78
CA THR A 234 3.32 -4.62 12.91
C THR A 234 4.75 -4.59 13.41
N GLU A 235 5.73 -4.50 12.49
CA GLU A 235 7.15 -4.52 12.84
C GLU A 235 7.66 -3.20 13.43
N ALA A 236 7.18 -2.07 12.89
CA ALA A 236 7.57 -0.75 13.36
C ALA A 236 6.52 0.30 12.99
N ASP A 237 6.00 1.01 13.98
CA ASP A 237 5.09 2.13 13.79
C ASP A 237 5.39 3.24 14.83
N SER A 238 5.06 4.49 14.55
CA SER A 238 5.18 5.58 15.51
C SER A 238 4.14 5.46 16.63
N GLU A 239 2.98 4.88 16.33
CA GLU A 239 1.85 4.62 17.24
C GLU A 239 1.02 3.44 16.67
N MET A 240 0.19 2.82 17.51
CA MET A 240 -0.89 1.97 17.03
C MET A 240 -2.03 2.84 16.53
N ASP A 241 -2.45 2.65 15.29
CA ASP A 241 -3.51 3.43 14.66
C ASP A 241 -4.42 2.50 13.85
N PHE A 242 -5.70 2.45 14.19
CA PHE A 242 -6.64 1.60 13.47
C PHE A 242 -8.05 2.18 13.46
N PHE A 243 -8.84 1.75 12.48
CA PHE A 243 -10.25 2.06 12.36
C PHE A 243 -11.10 0.83 12.60
N PHE A 244 -12.17 1.00 13.37
CA PHE A 244 -13.28 0.06 13.42
C PHE A 244 -14.40 0.57 12.53
N LEU A 245 -14.85 -0.26 11.59
CA LEU A 245 -15.83 0.07 10.57
C LEU A 245 -17.07 -0.83 10.76
N ASN A 246 -18.23 -0.25 11.04
CA ASN A 246 -19.49 -1.00 11.10
C ASN A 246 -20.27 -0.83 9.77
N GLY A 247 -20.67 -1.93 9.18
CA GLY A 247 -21.50 -1.96 7.98
C GLY A 247 -22.99 -1.76 8.26
N SER A 248 -23.41 -1.98 9.53
CA SER A 248 -24.82 -1.94 9.94
C SER A 248 -25.67 -2.89 9.09
N ASP A 249 -26.88 -2.48 8.71
CA ASP A 249 -27.83 -3.23 7.86
C ASP A 249 -27.25 -3.66 6.50
N GLU A 250 -26.31 -2.92 5.94
CA GLU A 250 -25.63 -3.24 4.68
C GLU A 250 -24.51 -4.28 4.80
N LYS A 251 -24.22 -4.78 6.03
CA LYS A 251 -23.22 -5.82 6.27
C LYS A 251 -21.85 -5.47 5.65
N MET A 252 -21.27 -6.40 4.90
CA MET A 252 -19.95 -6.25 4.29
C MET A 252 -19.89 -5.09 3.28
N ASP A 253 -20.95 -4.83 2.51
CA ASP A 253 -21.02 -3.70 1.57
C ASP A 253 -20.98 -2.37 2.32
N GLY A 254 -21.63 -2.30 3.48
CA GLY A 254 -21.56 -1.14 4.36
C GLY A 254 -20.17 -0.90 4.91
N VAL A 255 -19.41 -1.96 5.23
CA VAL A 255 -18.01 -1.86 5.64
C VAL A 255 -17.15 -1.26 4.52
N ILE A 256 -17.29 -1.75 3.29
CA ILE A 256 -16.61 -1.18 2.12
C ILE A 256 -16.98 0.29 1.92
N ARG A 257 -18.24 0.65 2.11
CA ARG A 257 -18.70 2.05 2.05
C ARG A 257 -18.01 2.92 3.11
N GLN A 258 -17.87 2.44 4.36
CA GLN A 258 -17.12 3.16 5.39
C GLN A 258 -15.63 3.26 5.05
N TYR A 259 -15.03 2.17 4.54
CA TYR A 259 -13.65 2.18 4.06
C TYR A 259 -13.44 3.27 2.98
N ARG A 260 -14.36 3.38 2.00
CA ARG A 260 -14.28 4.40 0.94
C ARG A 260 -14.52 5.83 1.43
N LYS A 261 -15.23 6.04 2.55
CA LYS A 261 -15.28 7.35 3.22
C LYS A 261 -13.91 7.77 3.76
N ILE A 262 -13.13 6.83 4.24
CA ILE A 262 -11.81 7.07 4.88
C ILE A 262 -10.71 7.19 3.83
N THR A 263 -10.76 6.41 2.77
CA THR A 263 -9.70 6.33 1.75
C THR A 263 -10.02 7.06 0.44
N GLY A 264 -11.16 7.70 0.36
CA GLY A 264 -11.64 8.37 -0.85
C GLY A 264 -12.38 7.41 -1.81
N LYS A 265 -13.06 7.98 -2.81
CA LYS A 265 -13.85 7.23 -3.79
C LYS A 265 -12.95 6.47 -4.77
N ALA A 266 -13.37 5.26 -5.16
CA ALA A 266 -12.77 4.58 -6.30
C ALA A 266 -13.03 5.37 -7.60
N VAL A 267 -12.01 5.47 -8.45
CA VAL A 267 -12.11 6.12 -9.75
C VAL A 267 -12.72 5.14 -10.74
N MET A 268 -13.75 5.58 -11.50
CA MET A 268 -14.26 4.82 -12.63
C MET A 268 -13.25 4.89 -13.78
N LEU A 269 -12.81 3.75 -14.27
CA LEU A 269 -11.91 3.65 -15.41
C LEU A 269 -12.65 3.97 -16.72
N PRO A 270 -11.96 4.38 -17.81
CA PRO A 270 -12.57 4.53 -19.11
C PRO A 270 -13.02 3.17 -19.66
N LYS A 271 -14.00 3.18 -20.55
CA LYS A 271 -14.61 1.95 -21.07
C LYS A 271 -13.59 0.99 -21.69
N TRP A 272 -12.61 1.50 -22.43
CA TRP A 272 -11.58 0.68 -23.07
C TRP A 272 -10.70 -0.10 -22.09
N ALA A 273 -10.52 0.40 -20.86
CA ALA A 273 -9.75 -0.29 -19.83
C ALA A 273 -10.42 -1.58 -19.30
N TYR A 274 -11.70 -1.78 -19.62
CA TYR A 274 -12.44 -3.03 -19.37
C TYR A 274 -12.55 -3.93 -20.61
N GLY A 275 -11.93 -3.52 -21.72
CA GLY A 275 -11.85 -4.28 -22.95
C GLY A 275 -10.64 -5.21 -23.00
N TYR A 276 -10.28 -5.64 -24.20
CA TYR A 276 -9.17 -6.55 -24.38
C TYR A 276 -7.84 -5.80 -24.47
N ILE A 277 -6.90 -6.16 -23.60
CA ILE A 277 -5.56 -5.60 -23.51
C ILE A 277 -4.57 -6.69 -23.93
N GLN A 278 -3.92 -6.51 -25.07
CA GLN A 278 -2.92 -7.44 -25.60
C GLN A 278 -1.54 -7.09 -25.06
N SER A 279 -0.85 -8.05 -24.49
CA SER A 279 0.53 -7.93 -24.02
C SER A 279 1.34 -9.17 -24.39
N GLN A 280 2.63 -8.98 -24.51
CA GLN A 280 3.63 -10.02 -24.66
C GLN A 280 4.93 -9.51 -24.04
N GLU A 281 5.73 -10.33 -23.42
CA GLU A 281 7.10 -10.04 -23.12
C GLU A 281 7.98 -10.57 -24.26
N ARG A 282 8.42 -9.74 -25.18
CA ARG A 282 8.07 -8.33 -25.43
C ARG A 282 7.86 -8.16 -26.95
N TYR A 283 7.24 -7.06 -27.34
CA TYR A 283 7.31 -6.59 -28.72
C TYR A 283 8.63 -5.85 -28.90
N GLU A 284 9.37 -6.16 -29.96
CA GLU A 284 10.73 -5.68 -30.12
C GLU A 284 10.81 -4.39 -30.93
N THR A 285 9.86 -4.13 -31.84
CA THR A 285 9.87 -2.99 -32.75
C THR A 285 8.51 -2.33 -32.92
N SER A 286 8.51 -1.10 -33.43
CA SER A 286 7.30 -0.39 -33.87
C SER A 286 6.49 -1.20 -34.89
N ASP A 287 7.19 -1.80 -35.87
CA ASP A 287 6.54 -2.55 -36.95
C ASP A 287 5.83 -3.79 -36.41
N GLU A 288 6.40 -4.47 -35.42
CA GLU A 288 5.77 -5.61 -34.79
C GLU A 288 4.48 -5.19 -34.06
N ILE A 289 4.51 -4.12 -33.24
CA ILE A 289 3.34 -3.57 -32.53
C ILE A 289 2.23 -3.24 -33.53
N LEU A 290 2.55 -2.53 -34.61
CA LEU A 290 1.58 -2.15 -35.63
C LEU A 290 1.04 -3.36 -36.40
N SER A 291 1.89 -4.34 -36.70
CA SER A 291 1.46 -5.56 -37.40
C SER A 291 0.49 -6.39 -36.57
N ILE A 292 0.74 -6.52 -35.26
CA ILE A 292 -0.18 -7.20 -34.32
C ILE A 292 -1.52 -6.48 -34.23
N SER A 293 -1.50 -5.15 -34.06
CA SER A 293 -2.74 -4.35 -34.05
C SER A 293 -3.55 -4.55 -35.33
N LYS A 294 -2.88 -4.47 -36.47
CA LYS A 294 -3.50 -4.69 -37.76
C LYS A 294 -4.08 -6.08 -37.90
N GLU A 295 -3.38 -7.13 -37.48
CA GLU A 295 -3.84 -8.52 -37.52
C GLU A 295 -5.17 -8.72 -36.75
N TYR A 296 -5.31 -8.07 -35.58
CA TYR A 296 -6.59 -8.07 -34.85
C TYR A 296 -7.72 -7.45 -35.67
N ARG A 297 -7.46 -6.33 -36.36
CA ARG A 297 -8.45 -5.66 -37.23
C ARG A 297 -8.78 -6.51 -38.48
N ASP A 298 -7.78 -7.05 -39.15
CA ASP A 298 -7.95 -7.89 -40.35
C ASP A 298 -8.78 -9.14 -40.04
N ARG A 299 -8.65 -9.69 -38.83
CA ARG A 299 -9.44 -10.85 -38.37
C ARG A 299 -10.79 -10.47 -37.75
N ASN A 300 -11.13 -9.17 -37.71
CA ASN A 300 -12.34 -8.65 -37.06
C ASN A 300 -12.44 -9.05 -35.59
N ILE A 301 -11.31 -9.06 -34.87
CA ILE A 301 -11.22 -9.29 -33.42
C ILE A 301 -11.04 -7.94 -32.73
N GLY A 302 -11.83 -7.68 -31.67
CA GLY A 302 -11.69 -6.46 -30.86
C GLY A 302 -10.34 -6.39 -30.16
N LEU A 303 -9.72 -5.20 -30.19
CA LEU A 303 -8.51 -4.88 -29.43
C LEU A 303 -8.67 -3.44 -28.92
N ASP A 304 -8.60 -3.27 -27.60
CA ASP A 304 -8.77 -1.96 -26.98
C ASP A 304 -7.44 -1.32 -26.62
N CYS A 305 -6.44 -2.13 -26.27
CA CYS A 305 -5.13 -1.63 -25.88
C CYS A 305 -4.02 -2.64 -26.23
N ILE A 306 -2.85 -2.15 -26.60
CA ILE A 306 -1.62 -2.94 -26.73
C ILE A 306 -0.56 -2.43 -25.77
N VAL A 307 0.19 -3.36 -25.16
CA VAL A 307 1.21 -3.06 -24.14
C VAL A 307 2.59 -3.29 -24.69
N LEU A 308 3.44 -2.27 -24.66
CA LEU A 308 4.89 -2.42 -24.78
C LEU A 308 5.45 -2.75 -23.40
N ASP A 309 5.54 -4.04 -23.09
CA ASP A 309 6.11 -4.55 -21.84
C ASP A 309 7.65 -4.56 -21.90
N TRP A 310 8.25 -4.60 -20.75
CA TRP A 310 9.64 -4.68 -20.41
C TRP A 310 10.43 -3.45 -20.84
N CYS A 311 11.00 -3.36 -22.04
CA CYS A 311 11.91 -2.28 -22.36
C CYS A 311 11.60 -1.54 -23.68
N SER A 312 11.29 -0.27 -23.55
CA SER A 312 11.32 0.69 -24.64
C SER A 312 12.73 1.28 -24.88
N TRP A 313 13.55 1.27 -23.85
CA TRP A 313 14.90 1.85 -23.82
C TRP A 313 15.95 1.00 -24.54
N LYS A 314 17.11 1.60 -24.83
CA LYS A 314 18.27 0.93 -25.42
C LYS A 314 18.86 -0.11 -24.48
N ASP A 315 19.38 -1.20 -25.03
CA ASP A 315 19.98 -2.28 -24.24
C ASP A 315 21.00 -1.75 -23.21
N GLY A 316 20.95 -2.31 -22.00
CA GLY A 316 21.76 -1.91 -20.85
C GLY A 316 21.26 -0.66 -20.10
N GLN A 317 20.22 0.03 -20.58
CA GLN A 317 19.68 1.25 -19.98
C GLN A 317 18.40 1.01 -19.16
N TRP A 318 18.36 -0.06 -18.37
CA TRP A 318 17.16 -0.41 -17.59
C TRP A 318 16.59 0.78 -16.80
N GLY A 319 15.31 1.06 -17.04
CA GLY A 319 14.54 2.11 -16.38
C GLY A 319 14.72 3.52 -16.97
N GLN A 320 15.54 3.68 -18.02
CA GLN A 320 15.59 4.92 -18.78
C GLN A 320 14.22 5.19 -19.44
N LYS A 321 13.66 6.37 -19.24
CA LYS A 321 12.38 6.76 -19.86
C LYS A 321 12.69 7.32 -21.25
N SER A 322 12.80 6.41 -22.22
CA SER A 322 13.07 6.76 -23.62
C SER A 322 12.66 5.62 -24.55
N PHE A 323 12.51 5.92 -25.81
CA PHE A 323 12.44 4.92 -26.89
C PHE A 323 13.83 4.69 -27.47
N ASP A 324 14.17 3.42 -27.75
CA ASP A 324 15.34 3.08 -28.51
C ASP A 324 15.12 3.48 -29.99
N PRO A 325 15.91 4.39 -30.56
CA PRO A 325 15.67 4.92 -31.90
C PRO A 325 15.87 3.91 -33.03
N GLU A 326 16.56 2.78 -32.77
CA GLU A 326 16.71 1.69 -33.77
C GLU A 326 15.45 0.82 -33.83
N ARG A 327 14.80 0.61 -32.67
CA ARG A 327 13.61 -0.22 -32.55
C ARG A 327 12.31 0.56 -32.70
N PHE A 328 12.31 1.81 -32.27
CA PHE A 328 11.16 2.73 -32.28
C PHE A 328 11.57 4.07 -32.88
N PRO A 329 11.84 4.13 -34.20
CA PRO A 329 12.42 5.34 -34.81
C PRO A 329 11.49 6.55 -34.82
N ASP A 330 10.18 6.33 -34.80
CA ASP A 330 9.15 7.39 -34.75
C ASP A 330 7.98 6.93 -33.86
N PRO A 331 8.11 7.12 -32.53
CA PRO A 331 7.05 6.74 -31.60
C PRO A 331 5.77 7.56 -31.76
N ASP A 332 5.84 8.80 -32.25
CA ASP A 332 4.66 9.64 -32.52
C ASP A 332 3.84 9.08 -33.69
N ALA A 333 4.50 8.66 -34.75
CA ALA A 333 3.83 8.01 -35.89
C ALA A 333 3.21 6.67 -35.46
N MET A 334 3.92 5.86 -34.67
CA MET A 334 3.43 4.57 -34.17
C MET A 334 2.17 4.77 -33.32
N THR A 335 2.18 5.64 -32.34
CA THR A 335 0.99 5.88 -31.48
C THR A 335 -0.16 6.49 -32.26
N SER A 336 0.13 7.39 -33.21
CA SER A 336 -0.90 7.98 -34.07
C SER A 336 -1.60 6.91 -34.93
N GLU A 337 -0.87 5.91 -35.42
CA GLU A 337 -1.45 4.82 -36.21
C GLU A 337 -2.34 3.90 -35.34
N LEU A 338 -1.88 3.56 -34.14
CA LEU A 338 -2.71 2.81 -33.16
C LEU A 338 -4.01 3.55 -32.85
N HIS A 339 -3.95 4.85 -32.62
CA HIS A 339 -5.11 5.68 -32.29
C HIS A 339 -6.13 5.79 -33.45
N LYS A 340 -5.67 5.78 -34.71
CA LYS A 340 -6.58 5.72 -35.88
C LYS A 340 -7.46 4.48 -35.86
N ASP A 341 -6.91 3.37 -35.38
CA ASP A 341 -7.63 2.10 -35.24
C ASP A 341 -8.38 1.97 -33.90
N ASN A 342 -8.48 3.03 -33.11
CA ASN A 342 -9.01 3.03 -31.74
C ASN A 342 -8.31 1.98 -30.84
N VAL A 343 -7.01 1.82 -30.97
CA VAL A 343 -6.19 1.02 -30.06
C VAL A 343 -5.39 1.95 -29.16
N HIS A 344 -5.56 1.81 -27.87
CA HIS A 344 -4.79 2.56 -26.87
C HIS A 344 -3.40 1.96 -26.71
N PHE A 345 -2.44 2.79 -26.30
CA PHE A 345 -1.07 2.36 -26.11
C PHE A 345 -0.64 2.47 -24.65
N MET A 346 -0.27 1.34 -24.03
CA MET A 346 0.23 1.25 -22.68
C MET A 346 1.72 0.90 -22.71
N ILE A 347 2.52 1.53 -21.85
CA ILE A 347 3.96 1.29 -21.79
C ILE A 347 4.41 0.93 -20.37
N SER A 348 5.36 -0.01 -20.29
CA SER A 348 6.00 -0.41 -19.04
C SER A 348 6.98 0.65 -18.56
N ILE A 349 6.89 1.02 -17.27
CA ILE A 349 7.84 1.91 -16.59
C ILE A 349 8.28 1.34 -15.26
N TRP A 350 9.51 1.66 -14.89
CA TRP A 350 10.18 1.08 -13.74
C TRP A 350 10.71 2.16 -12.78
N PRO A 351 10.72 1.90 -11.45
CA PRO A 351 11.38 2.78 -10.50
C PRO A 351 12.92 2.64 -10.52
N ASN A 352 13.42 1.55 -11.09
CA ASN A 352 14.84 1.29 -11.30
C ASN A 352 15.42 2.26 -12.33
N VAL A 353 16.67 2.66 -12.15
CA VAL A 353 17.45 3.48 -13.10
C VAL A 353 18.89 3.00 -13.09
N ASN A 354 19.36 2.44 -14.20
CA ASN A 354 20.72 1.93 -14.28
C ASN A 354 21.77 3.04 -14.27
N GLU A 355 22.86 2.78 -13.56
CA GLU A 355 24.02 3.67 -13.52
C GLU A 355 24.53 3.98 -14.95
N GLY A 356 24.90 5.23 -15.19
CA GLY A 356 25.36 5.70 -16.49
C GLY A 356 24.25 6.15 -17.45
N THR A 357 22.98 6.04 -17.06
CA THR A 357 21.86 6.63 -17.83
C THR A 357 21.62 8.09 -17.43
N ASP A 358 21.01 8.88 -18.32
CA ASP A 358 20.68 10.27 -18.03
C ASP A 358 19.70 10.39 -16.85
N ASN A 359 18.70 9.48 -16.79
CA ASN A 359 17.74 9.46 -15.70
C ASN A 359 18.40 9.15 -14.34
N TYR A 360 19.34 8.20 -14.31
CA TYR A 360 20.12 7.92 -13.10
C TYR A 360 20.94 9.13 -12.66
N ASN A 361 21.66 9.76 -13.58
CA ASN A 361 22.51 10.90 -13.28
C ASN A 361 21.70 12.05 -12.68
N GLU A 362 20.52 12.37 -13.24
CA GLU A 362 19.64 13.40 -12.70
C GLU A 362 19.19 13.10 -11.25
N PHE A 363 18.82 11.86 -10.93
CA PHE A 363 18.48 11.47 -9.54
C PHE A 363 19.69 11.53 -8.62
N LYS A 364 20.85 11.05 -9.07
CA LYS A 364 22.10 11.06 -8.30
C LYS A 364 22.53 12.48 -7.96
N ASP A 365 22.56 13.37 -8.94
CA ASP A 365 22.94 14.78 -8.76
C ASP A 365 21.95 15.53 -7.84
N ALA A 366 20.69 15.13 -7.86
CA ALA A 366 19.65 15.68 -6.99
C ALA A 366 19.67 15.09 -5.55
N GLY A 367 20.41 13.99 -5.30
CA GLY A 367 20.42 13.25 -4.04
C GLY A 367 19.11 12.49 -3.77
N GLU A 368 18.43 12.00 -4.81
CA GLU A 368 17.07 11.46 -4.76
C GLU A 368 17.00 9.96 -5.12
N LEU A 369 18.12 9.24 -4.97
CA LEU A 369 18.13 7.77 -4.99
C LEU A 369 17.87 7.21 -3.58
N LEU A 370 17.31 6.01 -3.49
CA LEU A 370 17.28 5.27 -2.24
C LEU A 370 18.71 4.90 -1.82
N PRO A 371 19.04 4.94 -0.52
CA PRO A 371 20.38 4.63 -0.04
C PRO A 371 20.89 3.29 -0.57
N GLY A 372 22.02 3.31 -1.25
CA GLY A 372 22.76 2.12 -1.66
C GLY A 372 22.23 1.35 -2.86
N ILE A 373 21.14 1.74 -3.52
CA ILE A 373 20.57 1.05 -4.68
C ILE A 373 20.14 2.02 -5.79
N ASN A 374 20.00 1.50 -7.01
CA ASN A 374 19.64 2.25 -8.22
C ASN A 374 18.12 2.37 -8.39
N ILE A 375 17.43 2.78 -7.34
CA ILE A 375 16.00 3.02 -7.33
C ILE A 375 15.77 4.44 -6.82
N TYR A 376 14.93 5.22 -7.50
CA TYR A 376 14.63 6.56 -7.04
C TYR A 376 13.81 6.56 -5.74
N ASN A 377 13.95 7.60 -4.93
CA ASN A 377 13.27 7.71 -3.66
C ASN A 377 11.81 8.19 -3.83
N ALA A 378 10.88 7.29 -4.11
CA ALA A 378 9.48 7.64 -4.30
C ALA A 378 8.82 8.33 -3.10
N LEU A 379 9.37 8.21 -1.88
CA LEU A 379 8.86 8.89 -0.69
C LEU A 379 9.13 10.40 -0.75
N SER A 380 10.17 10.83 -1.45
CA SER A 380 10.50 12.24 -1.67
C SER A 380 9.59 12.86 -2.74
N LYS A 381 8.96 13.99 -2.42
CA LYS A 381 8.17 14.74 -3.39
C LYS A 381 9.03 15.22 -4.57
N LYS A 382 10.24 15.71 -4.30
CA LYS A 382 11.19 16.14 -5.34
C LYS A 382 11.57 15.01 -6.28
N ALA A 383 11.81 13.81 -5.75
CA ALA A 383 12.11 12.64 -6.56
C ALA A 383 10.93 12.24 -7.46
N ARG A 384 9.68 12.31 -6.96
CA ARG A 384 8.48 12.07 -7.78
C ARG A 384 8.31 13.10 -8.89
N GLU A 385 8.64 14.37 -8.62
CA GLU A 385 8.60 15.44 -9.64
C GLU A 385 9.64 15.19 -10.75
N ILE A 386 10.87 14.77 -10.39
CA ILE A 386 11.89 14.37 -11.35
C ILE A 386 11.43 13.16 -12.16
N TYR A 387 10.92 12.12 -11.49
CA TYR A 387 10.43 10.92 -12.15
C TYR A 387 9.34 11.23 -13.18
N TRP A 388 8.36 12.06 -12.80
CA TRP A 388 7.30 12.46 -13.72
C TRP A 388 7.84 13.31 -14.91
N LYS A 389 8.76 14.24 -14.65
CA LYS A 389 9.40 15.00 -15.73
C LYS A 389 10.04 14.07 -16.76
N GLN A 390 10.83 13.10 -16.31
CA GLN A 390 11.47 12.11 -17.17
C GLN A 390 10.44 11.27 -17.95
N ALA A 391 9.40 10.78 -17.27
CA ALA A 391 8.34 10.01 -17.90
C ALA A 391 7.53 10.84 -18.91
N TYR A 392 7.30 12.11 -18.61
CA TYR A 392 6.62 13.04 -19.53
C TYR A 392 7.44 13.29 -20.79
N GLU A 393 8.70 13.72 -20.62
CA GLU A 393 9.56 14.12 -21.72
C GLU A 393 9.93 12.93 -22.63
N GLY A 394 10.23 11.77 -22.04
CA GLY A 394 10.74 10.63 -22.78
C GLY A 394 9.67 9.66 -23.30
N LEU A 395 8.45 9.69 -22.74
CA LEU A 395 7.41 8.72 -23.08
C LEU A 395 6.04 9.37 -23.30
N PHE A 396 5.50 10.08 -22.29
CA PHE A 396 4.10 10.54 -22.33
C PHE A 396 3.83 11.54 -23.45
N SER A 397 4.77 12.41 -23.77
CA SER A 397 4.68 13.37 -24.87
C SER A 397 4.46 12.72 -26.25
N HIS A 398 4.80 11.43 -26.38
CA HIS A 398 4.63 10.63 -27.59
C HIS A 398 3.26 9.93 -27.70
N GLY A 399 2.27 10.34 -26.89
CA GLY A 399 0.89 9.85 -27.00
C GLY A 399 0.55 8.59 -26.20
N ILE A 400 1.30 8.30 -25.13
CA ILE A 400 1.00 7.17 -24.23
C ILE A 400 -0.34 7.41 -23.51
N ASP A 401 -1.22 6.40 -23.51
CA ASP A 401 -2.54 6.44 -22.87
C ASP A 401 -2.51 5.88 -21.44
N ALA A 402 -1.64 4.92 -21.16
CA ALA A 402 -1.61 4.23 -19.87
C ALA A 402 -0.21 3.73 -19.49
N TRP A 403 -0.04 3.42 -18.21
CA TRP A 403 1.21 2.98 -17.60
C TRP A 403 1.11 1.57 -17.05
N TRP A 404 2.07 0.73 -17.40
CA TRP A 404 2.36 -0.54 -16.75
C TRP A 404 3.48 -0.31 -15.73
N CYS A 405 3.11 0.02 -14.48
CA CYS A 405 4.08 0.33 -13.41
C CYS A 405 4.64 -0.97 -12.83
N ASP A 406 5.69 -1.48 -13.43
CA ASP A 406 6.35 -2.69 -13.00
C ASP A 406 7.32 -2.44 -11.82
N ASN A 407 7.62 -3.49 -11.04
CA ASN A 407 8.51 -3.46 -9.87
C ASN A 407 8.16 -2.36 -8.83
N SER A 408 6.88 -2.06 -8.64
CA SER A 408 6.42 -1.07 -7.65
C SER A 408 6.63 -1.50 -6.20
N GLU A 409 7.06 -2.71 -5.94
CA GLU A 409 7.49 -3.27 -4.67
C GLU A 409 8.97 -3.07 -4.33
N PRO A 410 9.70 -2.26 -4.98
CA PRO A 410 11.09 -1.99 -5.35
C PRO A 410 12.10 -3.11 -5.04
N ILE A 411 11.88 -3.89 -3.99
CA ILE A 411 12.71 -5.03 -3.60
C ILE A 411 11.77 -6.19 -3.30
N ALA A 412 11.86 -7.25 -4.10
CA ALA A 412 11.10 -8.48 -3.93
C ALA A 412 12.08 -9.64 -3.66
N PRO A 413 12.25 -10.07 -2.39
CA PRO A 413 13.23 -11.11 -2.02
C PRO A 413 13.04 -12.42 -2.78
N GLU A 414 11.80 -12.76 -3.14
CA GLU A 414 11.45 -13.97 -3.88
C GLU A 414 12.13 -14.09 -5.25
N TRP A 415 12.56 -12.99 -5.85
CA TRP A 415 13.26 -12.99 -7.14
C TRP A 415 14.69 -13.55 -7.05
N ASN A 416 15.23 -13.66 -5.85
CA ASN A 416 16.55 -14.21 -5.62
C ASN A 416 16.55 -15.76 -5.60
N TYR A 417 15.39 -16.40 -5.82
CA TYR A 417 15.23 -17.84 -5.71
C TYR A 417 14.71 -18.47 -7.00
N ALA A 418 15.30 -19.58 -7.41
CA ALA A 418 14.81 -20.40 -8.52
C ALA A 418 13.44 -21.05 -8.22
N VAL A 419 13.19 -21.35 -6.94
CA VAL A 419 11.91 -21.84 -6.43
C VAL A 419 11.47 -20.92 -5.31
N LYS A 420 10.25 -20.41 -5.40
CA LYS A 420 9.69 -19.48 -4.41
C LYS A 420 9.70 -20.11 -3.01
N PRO A 421 10.35 -19.47 -2.02
CA PRO A 421 10.34 -19.94 -0.64
C PRO A 421 8.97 -19.78 0.03
N GLU A 422 8.84 -20.35 1.23
CA GLU A 422 7.70 -20.13 2.10
C GLU A 422 7.50 -18.65 2.43
N SER A 423 6.24 -18.23 2.56
CA SER A 423 5.87 -16.82 2.79
C SER A 423 6.51 -16.22 4.05
N SER A 424 6.72 -17.03 5.10
CA SER A 424 7.43 -16.60 6.32
C SER A 424 8.88 -16.22 6.04
N LYS A 425 9.59 -17.02 5.25
CA LYS A 425 10.99 -16.75 4.89
C LYS A 425 11.10 -15.47 4.03
N ILE A 426 10.21 -15.31 3.06
CA ILE A 426 10.14 -14.09 2.24
C ILE A 426 9.89 -12.86 3.12
N TYR A 427 8.97 -12.98 4.07
CA TYR A 427 8.67 -11.91 5.01
C TYR A 427 9.87 -11.54 5.89
N ASP A 428 10.58 -12.53 6.44
CA ASP A 428 11.77 -12.29 7.25
C ASP A 428 12.87 -11.58 6.44
N GLU A 429 13.08 -11.99 5.20
CA GLU A 429 14.04 -11.34 4.31
C GLU A 429 13.62 -9.91 3.95
N TYR A 430 12.34 -9.70 3.67
CA TYR A 430 11.78 -8.39 3.42
C TYR A 430 12.03 -7.44 4.61
N CYS A 431 11.71 -7.88 5.83
CA CYS A 431 11.93 -7.13 7.07
C CYS A 431 13.42 -6.85 7.35
N ASN A 432 14.32 -7.67 6.83
CA ASN A 432 15.77 -7.46 6.99
C ASN A 432 16.38 -6.56 5.91
N GLN A 433 15.89 -6.62 4.68
CA GLN A 433 16.47 -5.91 3.52
C GLN A 433 15.91 -4.51 3.35
N LEU A 434 14.58 -4.35 3.30
CA LEU A 434 13.97 -3.05 2.98
C LEU A 434 14.32 -1.93 3.96
N PRO A 435 14.37 -2.15 5.29
CA PRO A 435 14.75 -1.10 6.23
C PRO A 435 16.16 -0.54 6.06
N MET A 436 16.98 -1.15 5.22
CA MET A 436 18.26 -0.57 4.81
C MET A 436 18.08 0.61 3.84
N HIS A 437 16.98 0.67 3.12
CA HIS A 437 16.75 1.63 2.03
C HIS A 437 15.57 2.57 2.31
N ILE A 438 14.55 2.08 3.01
CA ILE A 438 13.30 2.79 3.32
C ILE A 438 13.06 2.71 4.84
N PRO A 439 12.63 3.78 5.52
CA PRO A 439 12.29 3.70 6.95
C PRO A 439 11.36 2.51 7.25
N ALA A 440 11.63 1.76 8.30
CA ALA A 440 10.98 0.49 8.60
C ALA A 440 9.44 0.58 8.65
N GLU A 441 8.91 1.69 9.16
CA GLU A 441 7.47 1.96 9.22
C GLU A 441 6.84 2.36 7.88
N MET A 442 7.65 2.55 6.82
CA MET A 442 7.19 3.02 5.50
C MET A 442 7.46 2.01 4.37
N THR A 443 7.99 0.84 4.67
CA THR A 443 8.48 -0.10 3.65
C THR A 443 7.39 -0.57 2.69
N ASN A 444 6.15 -0.75 3.15
CA ASN A 444 5.00 -1.13 2.32
C ASN A 444 4.38 0.04 1.52
N SER A 445 4.86 1.27 1.70
CA SER A 445 4.26 2.46 1.08
C SER A 445 4.91 2.88 -0.24
N PHE A 446 6.03 2.30 -0.63
CA PHE A 446 6.77 2.73 -1.82
C PHE A 446 5.89 2.77 -3.08
N GLY A 447 5.17 1.68 -3.38
CA GLY A 447 4.28 1.61 -4.54
C GLY A 447 3.15 2.64 -4.52
N LEU A 448 2.64 2.98 -3.32
CA LEU A 448 1.64 4.03 -3.16
C LEU A 448 2.20 5.41 -3.54
N TYR A 449 3.39 5.78 -3.03
CA TYR A 449 4.03 7.05 -3.38
C TYR A 449 4.46 7.10 -4.84
N HIS A 450 4.94 5.98 -5.40
CA HIS A 450 5.27 5.87 -6.81
C HIS A 450 4.03 6.13 -7.68
N ALA A 451 2.91 5.47 -7.39
CA ALA A 451 1.66 5.69 -8.10
C ALA A 451 1.11 7.12 -7.94
N MET A 452 1.24 7.72 -6.74
CA MET A 452 0.86 9.11 -6.50
C MET A 452 1.66 10.07 -7.40
N GLY A 453 2.98 9.90 -7.50
CA GLY A 453 3.82 10.77 -8.32
C GLY A 453 3.42 10.77 -9.79
N ILE A 454 3.13 9.60 -10.35
CA ILE A 454 2.65 9.45 -11.72
C ILE A 454 1.27 10.08 -11.88
N TYR A 455 0.34 9.78 -10.98
CA TYR A 455 -1.03 10.31 -11.02
C TYR A 455 -1.08 11.83 -10.92
N GLU A 456 -0.41 12.40 -9.92
CA GLU A 456 -0.37 13.85 -9.69
C GLU A 456 0.35 14.58 -10.84
N GLY A 457 1.45 14.01 -11.32
CA GLY A 457 2.20 14.56 -12.43
C GLY A 457 1.38 14.60 -13.72
N GLN A 458 0.73 13.50 -14.09
CA GLN A 458 -0.12 13.42 -15.27
C GLN A 458 -1.34 14.36 -15.17
N ARG A 459 -2.01 14.40 -14.02
CA ARG A 459 -3.11 15.33 -13.77
C ARG A 459 -2.68 16.78 -13.87
N GLY A 460 -1.51 17.13 -13.31
CA GLY A 460 -0.96 18.47 -13.39
C GLY A 460 -0.67 18.93 -14.83
N GLN A 461 -0.32 18.03 -15.75
CA GLN A 461 -0.14 18.36 -17.17
C GLN A 461 -1.47 18.69 -17.87
N TYR A 462 -2.54 17.97 -17.56
CA TYR A 462 -3.85 18.27 -18.10
C TYR A 462 -4.39 19.61 -17.59
N ALA A 463 -4.25 19.88 -16.30
CA ALA A 463 -4.68 21.15 -15.71
C ALA A 463 -3.94 22.37 -16.30
N LYS A 464 -2.72 22.21 -16.81
CA LYS A 464 -1.97 23.27 -17.49
C LYS A 464 -2.40 23.48 -18.95
N LYS A 465 -2.92 22.44 -19.61
CA LYS A 465 -3.27 22.50 -21.04
C LYS A 465 -4.64 23.08 -21.31
N ASP A 466 -5.58 22.96 -20.37
CA ASP A 466 -6.96 23.38 -20.59
C ASP A 466 -7.66 23.84 -19.31
N GLN A 467 -8.19 25.06 -19.33
CA GLN A 467 -9.17 25.54 -18.35
C GLN A 467 -10.60 24.98 -18.60
N ASP A 468 -10.80 24.18 -19.65
CA ASP A 468 -12.11 23.71 -20.12
C ASP A 468 -12.29 22.18 -20.18
N ILE A 469 -11.43 21.37 -19.54
CA ILE A 469 -11.59 19.91 -19.60
C ILE A 469 -12.21 19.36 -18.30
N GLU A 470 -13.52 19.54 -18.14
CA GLU A 470 -14.30 18.72 -17.19
C GLU A 470 -14.52 17.26 -17.66
N GLU A 471 -14.25 16.91 -18.91
CA GLU A 471 -14.69 15.62 -19.49
C GLU A 471 -13.60 14.68 -20.02
N LYS A 472 -12.36 15.06 -20.19
CA LYS A 472 -11.30 14.10 -20.54
C LYS A 472 -10.63 13.55 -19.28
N ARG A 473 -11.32 12.62 -18.61
CA ARG A 473 -10.79 11.80 -17.54
C ARG A 473 -9.76 10.82 -18.10
N VAL A 474 -8.52 11.26 -18.21
CA VAL A 474 -7.40 10.31 -18.39
C VAL A 474 -7.12 9.70 -17.03
N ILE A 475 -7.29 8.42 -16.95
CA ILE A 475 -7.13 7.64 -15.76
C ILE A 475 -5.75 7.03 -15.81
N ASN A 476 -4.96 7.30 -14.76
CA ASN A 476 -3.84 6.45 -14.42
C ASN A 476 -4.39 5.07 -14.11
N LEU A 477 -4.35 4.17 -15.07
CA LEU A 477 -4.44 2.78 -14.83
C LEU A 477 -3.09 2.37 -14.24
N THR A 478 -2.83 2.72 -12.97
CA THR A 478 -1.86 2.01 -12.16
C THR A 478 -2.48 0.65 -11.91
N ILE A 479 -2.57 -0.11 -13.01
CA ILE A 479 -2.88 -1.51 -12.94
C ILE A 479 -1.61 -2.13 -12.38
N MET A 480 -1.61 -2.39 -11.07
CA MET A 480 -0.83 -3.50 -10.53
C MET A 480 -1.43 -4.81 -11.09
N LEU A 481 -1.54 -4.92 -12.40
CA LEU A 481 -1.79 -6.15 -13.11
C LEU A 481 -0.44 -6.86 -13.19
N LYS A 482 -0.05 -7.45 -12.06
CA LYS A 482 1.02 -8.42 -12.06
C LYS A 482 0.66 -9.55 -13.03
N LYS A 483 1.64 -10.03 -13.78
CA LYS A 483 1.66 -11.09 -14.83
C LYS A 483 0.64 -12.26 -14.69
N LYS A 484 -0.02 -12.43 -13.55
CA LYS A 484 -0.87 -13.62 -13.29
C LYS A 484 -2.28 -13.56 -13.88
N ILE A 485 -2.85 -12.38 -14.16
CA ILE A 485 -4.19 -12.31 -14.79
C ILE A 485 -4.11 -12.79 -16.26
N LEU A 486 -3.01 -12.51 -16.94
CA LEU A 486 -2.80 -12.95 -18.33
C LEU A 486 -2.53 -14.45 -18.45
N ASN A 487 -1.80 -15.07 -17.53
CA ASN A 487 -1.53 -16.51 -17.56
C ASN A 487 -2.73 -17.39 -17.17
N THR A 488 -3.74 -16.85 -16.51
CA THR A 488 -4.98 -17.60 -16.17
C THR A 488 -5.97 -17.61 -17.32
N MET A 489 -5.77 -16.78 -18.35
CA MET A 489 -6.58 -16.78 -19.58
C MET A 489 -5.96 -17.61 -20.73
N GLN A 490 -4.76 -18.16 -20.54
CA GLN A 490 -4.08 -19.03 -21.54
C GLN A 490 -4.18 -20.54 -21.24
N ASN A 491 -4.89 -20.95 -20.17
CA ASN A 491 -5.19 -22.36 -19.85
C ASN A 491 -6.69 -22.65 -19.90
#